data_b32075726e46cb36b1a2fc47d932efe4
#
_entry.id   b32075726e46cb36b1a2fc47d932efe4
#
_cell.length_a   1.000
_cell.length_b   1.000
_cell.length_c   1.000
_cell.angle_alpha   90.00
_cell.angle_beta   90.00
_cell.angle_gamma   90.00
#
_symmetry.space_group_name_H-M   'P 1'
#
loop_
_entity.id
_entity.type
_entity.pdbx_description
1 polymer ?
#
loop_
_entity_poly.entity_id
_entity_poly.type
_entity_poly.pdbx_seq_one_letter_code
_entity_poly.pdbx_strand_id
1 'polypeptide(L)'
;MMERIIEKTDDGSATLFVPELNEHYHSTKGARTESQHIFIDMGLKASSATIPRILEIGFGTGLNAWLTLEEAERSRRNILYTGLELYPLEWQTIEQLGYISNDEQLTTSDRQQPAIELFKQLHTSPWEKDVQLTPHFTLRKVETDVNKWVENRERTMSNINDSVTNAESPALNLSFNLIYFDAFAPEKQPEMWSQELFNRLYVLLDRDGIQIG
;
A
#
# COMPACT_ATOMS: atom_id res chain seq x y z
N MET A 1 9.68 17.95 12.25
CA MET A 1 8.51 17.29 11.60
C MET A 1 8.37 17.93 10.24
N MET A 2 8.30 17.17 9.17
CA MET A 2 8.21 17.67 7.81
C MET A 2 6.87 18.41 7.62
N GLU A 3 6.89 19.65 7.11
CA GLU A 3 5.68 20.43 6.85
C GLU A 3 4.90 19.81 5.70
N ARG A 4 3.57 19.80 5.78
CA ARG A 4 2.67 19.27 4.75
C ARG A 4 1.52 20.25 4.54
N ILE A 5 1.34 20.68 3.30
CA ILE A 5 0.31 21.65 2.89
C ILE A 5 -0.73 20.91 2.04
N ILE A 6 -2.01 21.08 2.37
CA ILE A 6 -3.09 20.48 1.58
C ILE A 6 -3.35 21.37 0.36
N GLU A 7 -3.30 20.77 -0.83
CA GLU A 7 -3.62 21.43 -2.09
C GLU A 7 -4.71 20.64 -2.84
N LYS A 8 -5.57 21.35 -3.57
CA LYS A 8 -6.60 20.73 -4.41
C LYS A 8 -6.02 20.36 -5.77
N THR A 9 -6.40 19.19 -6.25
CA THR A 9 -6.06 18.70 -7.59
C THR A 9 -7.14 19.06 -8.61
N ASP A 10 -6.84 18.94 -9.92
CA ASP A 10 -7.74 19.31 -11.00
C ASP A 10 -9.02 18.47 -11.05
N ASP A 11 -8.99 17.22 -10.55
CA ASP A 11 -10.16 16.35 -10.44
C ASP A 11 -11.03 16.62 -9.20
N GLY A 12 -10.65 17.62 -8.40
CA GLY A 12 -11.36 18.03 -7.18
C GLY A 12 -10.98 17.24 -5.93
N SER A 13 -10.11 16.22 -6.02
CA SER A 13 -9.50 15.57 -4.89
C SER A 13 -8.44 16.49 -4.24
N ALA A 14 -7.77 16.05 -3.20
CA ALA A 14 -6.67 16.81 -2.61
C ALA A 14 -5.39 15.98 -2.58
N THR A 15 -4.26 16.67 -2.47
CA THR A 15 -2.95 16.07 -2.26
C THR A 15 -2.20 16.82 -1.16
N LEU A 16 -1.14 16.23 -0.65
CA LEU A 16 -0.22 16.87 0.28
C LEU A 16 1.01 17.35 -0.47
N PHE A 17 1.29 18.64 -0.37
CA PHE A 17 2.54 19.23 -0.82
C PHE A 17 3.56 19.24 0.33
N VAL A 18 4.78 18.82 0.06
CA VAL A 18 5.91 18.82 0.98
C VAL A 18 6.91 19.89 0.55
N PRO A 19 6.92 21.08 1.18
CA PRO A 19 7.77 22.20 0.76
C PRO A 19 9.27 21.85 0.75
N GLU A 20 9.75 21.08 1.73
CA GLU A 20 11.15 20.70 1.86
C GLU A 20 11.63 19.84 0.68
N LEU A 21 10.75 19.06 0.09
CA LEU A 21 11.03 18.23 -1.09
C LEU A 21 10.62 18.93 -2.39
N ASN A 22 9.80 19.98 -2.30
CA ASN A 22 9.11 20.57 -3.44
C ASN A 22 8.41 19.49 -4.28
N GLU A 23 7.59 18.65 -3.61
CA GLU A 23 6.93 17.50 -4.22
C GLU A 23 5.55 17.27 -3.60
N HIS A 24 4.65 16.62 -4.36
CA HIS A 24 3.32 16.24 -3.92
C HIS A 24 3.25 14.73 -3.68
N TYR A 25 2.39 14.31 -2.76
CA TYR A 25 2.12 12.88 -2.55
C TYR A 25 1.46 12.23 -3.77
N HIS A 26 0.61 12.97 -4.48
CA HIS A 26 -0.03 12.51 -5.71
C HIS A 26 -0.06 13.64 -6.73
N SER A 27 -0.28 13.30 -8.00
CA SER A 27 -0.38 14.25 -9.08
C SER A 27 -1.45 15.33 -8.84
N THR A 28 -1.12 16.57 -9.14
CA THR A 28 -2.07 17.68 -9.11
C THR A 28 -3.20 17.58 -10.16
N LYS A 29 -3.06 16.66 -11.12
CA LYS A 29 -4.06 16.40 -12.16
C LYS A 29 -5.22 15.52 -11.67
N GLY A 30 -4.98 14.69 -10.65
CA GLY A 30 -6.02 13.82 -10.10
C GLY A 30 -5.45 12.63 -9.36
N ALA A 31 -5.36 12.73 -8.03
CA ALA A 31 -4.80 11.68 -7.18
C ALA A 31 -5.53 10.35 -7.34
N ARG A 32 -6.88 10.36 -7.24
CA ARG A 32 -7.69 9.14 -7.31
C ARG A 32 -7.64 8.49 -8.69
N THR A 33 -7.70 9.30 -9.77
CA THR A 33 -7.68 8.80 -11.15
C THR A 33 -6.36 8.13 -11.48
N GLU A 34 -5.24 8.73 -11.09
CA GLU A 34 -3.91 8.20 -11.30
C GLU A 34 -3.70 6.89 -10.54
N SER A 35 -3.99 6.88 -9.24
CA SER A 35 -3.89 5.68 -8.40
C SER A 35 -4.80 4.54 -8.90
N GLN A 36 -6.02 4.85 -9.31
CA GLN A 36 -6.94 3.86 -9.90
C GLN A 36 -6.35 3.24 -11.16
N HIS A 37 -5.83 4.06 -12.06
CA HIS A 37 -5.27 3.59 -13.33
C HIS A 37 -4.02 2.72 -13.11
N ILE A 38 -3.03 3.24 -12.38
CA ILE A 38 -1.76 2.58 -12.20
C ILE A 38 -1.92 1.32 -11.33
N PHE A 39 -2.35 1.47 -10.08
CA PHE A 39 -2.27 0.39 -9.11
C PHE A 39 -3.43 -0.61 -9.21
N ILE A 40 -4.63 -0.15 -9.57
CA ILE A 40 -5.77 -1.05 -9.64
C ILE A 40 -5.92 -1.64 -11.04
N ASP A 41 -6.02 -0.79 -12.08
CA ASP A 41 -6.35 -1.30 -13.41
C ASP A 41 -5.17 -2.02 -14.06
N MET A 42 -3.97 -1.44 -13.99
CA MET A 42 -2.76 -2.04 -14.57
C MET A 42 -2.06 -3.03 -13.62
N GLY A 43 -2.19 -2.86 -12.31
CA GLY A 43 -1.58 -3.73 -11.29
C GLY A 43 -2.50 -4.86 -10.84
N LEU A 44 -3.43 -4.57 -9.91
CA LEU A 44 -4.26 -5.58 -9.25
C LEU A 44 -5.10 -6.43 -10.20
N LYS A 45 -5.74 -5.79 -11.19
CA LYS A 45 -6.59 -6.51 -12.17
C LYS A 45 -5.79 -7.36 -13.14
N ALA A 46 -4.52 -7.02 -13.38
CA ALA A 46 -3.64 -7.84 -14.22
C ALA A 46 -3.07 -9.06 -13.47
N SER A 47 -3.08 -9.05 -12.14
CA SER A 47 -2.60 -10.18 -11.34
C SER A 47 -3.53 -11.38 -11.41
N SER A 48 -2.98 -12.54 -11.75
CA SER A 48 -3.69 -13.83 -11.79
C SER A 48 -3.79 -14.54 -10.44
N ALA A 49 -3.15 -14.02 -9.38
CA ALA A 49 -3.14 -14.65 -8.07
C ALA A 49 -4.57 -14.75 -7.50
N THR A 50 -4.95 -15.90 -6.99
CA THR A 50 -6.27 -16.11 -6.37
C THR A 50 -6.43 -15.28 -5.08
N ILE A 51 -5.36 -15.19 -4.29
CA ILE A 51 -5.28 -14.36 -3.09
C ILE A 51 -4.04 -13.46 -3.24
N PRO A 52 -4.18 -12.28 -3.85
CA PRO A 52 -3.05 -11.37 -4.02
C PRO A 52 -2.45 -10.95 -2.69
N ARG A 53 -1.15 -11.08 -2.58
CA ARG A 53 -0.34 -10.48 -1.52
C ARG A 53 0.34 -9.26 -2.11
N ILE A 54 0.00 -8.11 -1.58
CA ILE A 54 0.45 -6.81 -2.06
C ILE A 54 1.42 -6.22 -1.05
N LEU A 55 2.54 -5.73 -1.53
CA LEU A 55 3.46 -4.87 -0.78
C LEU A 55 3.39 -3.47 -1.38
N GLU A 56 3.04 -2.49 -0.56
CA GLU A 56 3.12 -1.08 -0.93
C GLU A 56 4.32 -0.44 -0.24
N ILE A 57 5.11 0.29 -1.01
CA ILE A 57 6.22 1.10 -0.54
C ILE A 57 5.81 2.56 -0.64
N GLY A 58 5.68 3.21 0.54
CA GLY A 58 5.06 4.51 0.66
C GLY A 58 3.55 4.43 0.86
N PHE A 59 3.10 3.97 2.04
CA PHE A 59 1.67 3.91 2.36
C PHE A 59 1.00 5.30 2.31
N GLY A 60 1.72 6.34 2.70
CA GLY A 60 1.36 7.75 2.55
C GLY A 60 -0.05 8.07 3.03
N THR A 61 -0.87 8.58 2.12
CA THR A 61 -2.27 8.96 2.37
C THR A 61 -3.23 7.78 2.43
N GLY A 62 -2.76 6.55 2.19
CA GLY A 62 -3.56 5.32 2.17
C GLY A 62 -4.53 5.20 0.99
N LEU A 63 -4.40 6.06 -0.03
CA LEU A 63 -5.32 6.06 -1.17
C LEU A 63 -5.25 4.76 -1.97
N ASN A 64 -4.06 4.24 -2.24
CA ASN A 64 -3.89 2.97 -2.97
C ASN A 64 -4.47 1.78 -2.17
N ALA A 65 -4.26 1.78 -0.85
CA ALA A 65 -4.83 0.76 0.03
C ALA A 65 -6.36 0.84 0.04
N TRP A 66 -6.93 2.05 0.05
CA TRP A 66 -8.37 2.26 -0.03
C TRP A 66 -8.96 1.75 -1.34
N LEU A 67 -8.40 2.15 -2.49
CA LEU A 67 -8.85 1.70 -3.81
C LEU A 67 -8.72 0.17 -3.97
N THR A 68 -7.67 -0.40 -3.38
CA THR A 68 -7.49 -1.85 -3.35
C THR A 68 -8.56 -2.54 -2.50
N LEU A 69 -8.96 -1.96 -1.38
CA LEU A 69 -10.04 -2.46 -0.54
C LEU A 69 -11.39 -2.38 -1.28
N GLU A 70 -11.69 -1.26 -1.96
CA GLU A 70 -12.89 -1.13 -2.79
C GLU A 70 -12.94 -2.22 -3.85
N GLU A 71 -11.83 -2.47 -4.54
CA GLU A 71 -11.74 -3.50 -5.57
C GLU A 71 -11.87 -4.92 -4.98
N ALA A 72 -11.29 -5.17 -3.80
CA ALA A 72 -11.42 -6.44 -3.09
C ALA A 72 -12.89 -6.78 -2.81
N GLU A 73 -13.65 -5.83 -2.27
CA GLU A 73 -15.07 -6.02 -1.97
C GLU A 73 -15.90 -6.15 -3.25
N ARG A 74 -15.63 -5.32 -4.26
CA ARG A 74 -16.33 -5.35 -5.55
C ARG A 74 -16.15 -6.70 -6.27
N SER A 75 -14.92 -7.24 -6.26
CA SER A 75 -14.58 -8.49 -6.94
C SER A 75 -14.76 -9.73 -6.07
N ARG A 76 -14.98 -9.55 -4.75
CA ARG A 76 -14.98 -10.61 -3.73
C ARG A 76 -13.69 -11.43 -3.70
N ARG A 77 -12.58 -10.78 -4.02
CA ARG A 77 -11.25 -11.38 -4.06
C ARG A 77 -10.52 -11.09 -2.76
N ASN A 78 -10.14 -12.12 -2.02
CA ASN A 78 -9.41 -11.93 -0.78
C ASN A 78 -8.02 -11.36 -1.05
N ILE A 79 -7.67 -10.27 -0.38
CA ILE A 79 -6.40 -9.56 -0.55
C ILE A 79 -5.70 -9.43 0.79
N LEU A 80 -4.40 -9.71 0.79
CA LEU A 80 -3.50 -9.46 1.90
C LEU A 80 -2.61 -8.28 1.53
N TYR A 81 -2.78 -7.17 2.23
CA TYR A 81 -2.12 -5.91 1.93
C TYR A 81 -1.11 -5.54 3.02
N THR A 82 0.14 -5.29 2.64
CA THR A 82 1.19 -4.79 3.54
C THR A 82 1.65 -3.43 3.04
N GLY A 83 1.43 -2.38 3.83
CA GLY A 83 1.92 -1.03 3.52
C GLY A 83 3.10 -0.65 4.42
N LEU A 84 4.22 -0.26 3.81
CA LEU A 84 5.40 0.27 4.51
C LEU A 84 5.34 1.80 4.50
N GLU A 85 5.61 2.41 5.66
CA GLU A 85 5.67 3.86 5.78
C GLU A 85 6.75 4.27 6.79
N LEU A 86 7.57 5.24 6.41
CA LEU A 86 8.63 5.75 7.30
C LEU A 86 8.13 6.89 8.19
N TYR A 87 7.18 7.68 7.69
CA TYR A 87 6.66 8.88 8.36
C TYR A 87 5.14 8.90 8.39
N PRO A 88 4.49 8.01 9.18
CA PRO A 88 3.04 7.89 9.23
C PRO A 88 2.31 9.24 9.36
N LEU A 89 1.22 9.38 8.63
CA LEU A 89 0.34 10.54 8.70
C LEU A 89 -0.72 10.35 9.77
N GLU A 90 -0.99 11.43 10.50
CA GLU A 90 -2.08 11.44 11.48
C GLU A 90 -3.45 11.49 10.79
N TRP A 91 -4.44 10.82 11.37
CA TRP A 91 -5.80 10.78 10.83
C TRP A 91 -6.37 12.17 10.54
N GLN A 92 -6.12 13.15 11.41
CA GLN A 92 -6.60 14.53 11.26
C GLN A 92 -6.10 15.19 9.95
N THR A 93 -4.91 14.84 9.49
CA THR A 93 -4.37 15.32 8.21
C THR A 93 -5.06 14.60 7.04
N ILE A 94 -5.24 13.31 7.15
CA ILE A 94 -5.88 12.47 6.11
C ILE A 94 -7.35 12.86 5.93
N GLU A 95 -8.08 13.07 7.02
CA GLU A 95 -9.49 13.46 6.99
C GLU A 95 -9.72 14.76 6.19
N GLN A 96 -8.79 15.70 6.28
CA GLN A 96 -8.86 16.98 5.56
C GLN A 96 -8.64 16.83 4.05
N LEU A 97 -8.09 15.74 3.56
CA LEU A 97 -7.92 15.48 2.12
C LEU A 97 -9.26 15.23 1.42
N GLY A 98 -10.28 14.79 2.18
CA GLY A 98 -11.63 14.61 1.64
C GLY A 98 -11.73 13.58 0.52
N TYR A 99 -10.89 12.53 0.55
CA TYR A 99 -10.93 11.46 -0.47
C TYR A 99 -12.25 10.70 -0.49
N ILE A 100 -12.91 10.63 0.66
CA ILE A 100 -14.15 9.89 0.85
C ILE A 100 -15.25 10.87 1.26
N SER A 101 -16.34 10.86 0.52
CA SER A 101 -17.54 11.62 0.89
C SER A 101 -18.25 11.00 2.08
N ASN A 102 -18.85 11.84 2.95
CA ASN A 102 -19.64 11.35 4.07
C ASN A 102 -20.88 10.54 3.63
N ASP A 103 -21.37 10.78 2.42
CA ASP A 103 -22.52 10.08 1.84
C ASP A 103 -22.12 8.79 1.11
N GLU A 104 -20.80 8.54 0.95
CA GLU A 104 -20.28 7.38 0.24
C GLU A 104 -20.45 6.12 1.09
N GLN A 105 -20.96 5.07 0.45
CA GLN A 105 -21.20 3.76 1.07
C GLN A 105 -20.39 2.69 0.35
N LEU A 106 -19.79 1.79 1.09
CA LEU A 106 -19.16 0.59 0.56
C LEU A 106 -19.99 -0.64 0.92
N THR A 107 -20.30 -1.47 -0.06
CA THR A 107 -20.96 -2.74 0.16
C THR A 107 -19.92 -3.81 0.49
N THR A 108 -19.93 -4.26 1.74
CA THR A 108 -19.07 -5.34 2.22
C THR A 108 -19.90 -6.59 2.48
N SER A 109 -19.71 -7.66 1.72
CA SER A 109 -20.59 -8.84 1.74
C SER A 109 -22.05 -8.42 1.50
N ASP A 110 -22.89 -8.50 2.52
CA ASP A 110 -24.33 -8.15 2.44
C ASP A 110 -24.68 -6.89 3.25
N ARG A 111 -23.67 -6.10 3.63
CA ARG A 111 -23.86 -4.87 4.44
C ARG A 111 -23.34 -3.65 3.70
N GLN A 112 -24.09 -2.58 3.78
CA GLN A 112 -23.59 -1.25 3.44
C GLN A 112 -22.96 -0.62 4.69
N GLN A 113 -21.75 -0.07 4.52
CA GLN A 113 -21.04 0.64 5.58
C GLN A 113 -20.68 2.05 5.09
N PRO A 114 -20.69 3.06 5.99
CA PRO A 114 -20.14 4.36 5.66
C PRO A 114 -18.68 4.22 5.26
N ALA A 115 -18.34 4.63 4.05
CA ALA A 115 -17.00 4.51 3.51
C ALA A 115 -15.97 5.28 4.35
N ILE A 116 -16.37 6.44 4.89
CA ILE A 116 -15.52 7.27 5.75
C ILE A 116 -15.10 6.56 7.04
N GLU A 117 -16.00 5.79 7.67
CA GLU A 117 -15.68 5.04 8.88
C GLU A 117 -14.69 3.92 8.61
N LEU A 118 -14.83 3.25 7.47
CA LEU A 118 -13.92 2.19 7.06
C LEU A 118 -12.56 2.75 6.66
N PHE A 119 -12.54 3.89 5.97
CA PHE A 119 -11.30 4.61 5.64
C PHE A 119 -10.58 5.10 6.91
N LYS A 120 -11.32 5.58 7.91
CA LYS A 120 -10.76 5.89 9.22
C LYS A 120 -10.16 4.66 9.90
N GLN A 121 -10.86 3.52 9.89
CA GLN A 121 -10.34 2.27 10.44
C GLN A 121 -9.05 1.82 9.74
N LEU A 122 -8.96 1.99 8.43
CA LEU A 122 -7.75 1.71 7.66
C LEU A 122 -6.55 2.50 8.22
N HIS A 123 -6.72 3.79 8.52
CA HIS A 123 -5.64 4.63 9.08
C HIS A 123 -5.38 4.38 10.55
N THR A 124 -6.42 4.23 11.37
CA THR A 124 -6.30 4.11 12.83
C THR A 124 -6.06 2.68 13.31
N SER A 125 -6.10 1.68 12.43
CA SER A 125 -5.72 0.32 12.76
C SER A 125 -4.28 0.25 13.31
N PRO A 126 -4.00 -0.67 14.24
CA PRO A 126 -2.67 -0.77 14.84
C PRO A 126 -1.60 -1.13 13.80
N TRP A 127 -0.42 -0.54 13.95
CA TRP A 127 0.77 -0.91 13.21
C TRP A 127 1.29 -2.29 13.65
N GLU A 128 2.07 -2.96 12.79
CA GLU A 128 2.72 -4.27 13.03
C GLU A 128 1.75 -5.44 13.27
N LYS A 129 0.47 -5.26 12.94
CA LYS A 129 -0.55 -6.29 13.13
C LYS A 129 -1.38 -6.49 11.87
N ASP A 130 -1.75 -7.74 11.61
CA ASP A 130 -2.74 -8.06 10.60
C ASP A 130 -4.13 -7.71 11.13
N VAL A 131 -4.85 -6.86 10.40
CA VAL A 131 -6.20 -6.42 10.75
C VAL A 131 -7.12 -6.70 9.57
N GLN A 132 -8.08 -7.58 9.76
CA GLN A 132 -9.13 -7.81 8.78
C GLN A 132 -10.13 -6.65 8.85
N LEU A 133 -10.03 -5.72 7.88
CA LEU A 133 -10.91 -4.55 7.80
C LEU A 133 -12.27 -4.90 7.21
N THR A 134 -12.27 -5.79 6.22
CA THR A 134 -13.49 -6.30 5.57
C THR A 134 -13.36 -7.80 5.33
N PRO A 135 -14.43 -8.52 4.93
CA PRO A 135 -14.35 -9.95 4.62
C PRO A 135 -13.28 -10.31 3.57
N HIS A 136 -12.98 -9.38 2.66
CA HIS A 136 -12.06 -9.62 1.55
C HIS A 136 -10.74 -8.82 1.64
N PHE A 137 -10.51 -8.03 2.70
CA PHE A 137 -9.32 -7.22 2.80
C PHE A 137 -8.68 -7.28 4.19
N THR A 138 -7.44 -7.77 4.25
CA THR A 138 -6.61 -7.78 5.45
C THR A 138 -5.44 -6.82 5.24
N LEU A 139 -5.31 -5.86 6.16
CA LEU A 139 -4.26 -4.84 6.16
C LEU A 139 -3.21 -5.13 7.23
N ARG A 140 -1.95 -4.99 6.86
CA ARG A 140 -0.81 -4.85 7.76
C ARG A 140 -0.07 -3.56 7.43
N LYS A 141 0.05 -2.67 8.39
CA LYS A 141 0.90 -1.47 8.27
C LYS A 141 2.20 -1.70 9.04
N VAL A 142 3.31 -1.28 8.47
CA VAL A 142 4.65 -1.41 9.07
C VAL A 142 5.33 -0.05 9.03
N GLU A 143 5.64 0.50 10.22
CA GLU A 143 6.38 1.75 10.34
C GLU A 143 7.88 1.46 10.24
N THR A 144 8.45 1.65 9.05
CA THR A 144 9.83 1.27 8.79
C THR A 144 10.42 1.96 7.56
N ASP A 145 11.73 2.03 7.52
CA ASP A 145 12.50 2.27 6.31
C ASP A 145 12.51 1.01 5.44
N VAL A 146 12.24 1.15 4.14
CA VAL A 146 12.14 0.02 3.21
C VAL A 146 13.44 -0.79 3.13
N ASN A 147 14.61 -0.14 3.12
CA ASN A 147 15.90 -0.84 3.03
C ASN A 147 16.13 -1.72 4.26
N LYS A 148 15.85 -1.19 5.46
CA LYS A 148 15.92 -1.95 6.70
C LYS A 148 14.94 -3.12 6.73
N TRP A 149 13.73 -2.88 6.23
CA TRP A 149 12.70 -3.91 6.20
C TRP A 149 13.08 -5.06 5.27
N VAL A 150 13.59 -4.75 4.08
CA VAL A 150 14.05 -5.75 3.11
C VAL A 150 15.23 -6.54 3.67
N GLU A 151 16.23 -5.88 4.28
CA GLU A 151 17.36 -6.56 4.93
C GLU A 151 16.92 -7.57 6.01
N ASN A 152 15.98 -7.16 6.86
CA ASN A 152 15.45 -8.05 7.89
C ASN A 152 14.71 -9.26 7.29
N ARG A 153 14.02 -9.05 6.19
CA ARG A 153 13.29 -10.10 5.48
C ARG A 153 14.24 -11.10 4.82
N GLU A 154 15.30 -10.62 4.17
CA GLU A 154 16.35 -11.47 3.59
C GLU A 154 17.02 -12.35 4.65
N ARG A 155 17.35 -11.78 5.80
CA ARG A 155 17.91 -12.55 6.95
C ARG A 155 16.94 -13.63 7.43
N THR A 156 15.65 -13.32 7.49
CA THR A 156 14.61 -14.27 7.86
C THR A 156 14.53 -15.42 6.87
N MET A 157 14.54 -15.11 5.57
CA MET A 157 14.51 -16.10 4.49
C MET A 157 15.74 -17.02 4.52
N SER A 158 16.93 -16.47 4.74
CA SER A 158 18.18 -17.23 4.85
C SER A 158 18.16 -18.20 6.04
N ASN A 159 17.71 -17.73 7.20
CA ASN A 159 17.61 -18.55 8.41
C ASN A 159 16.59 -19.70 8.26
N ILE A 160 15.51 -19.49 7.52
CA ILE A 160 14.52 -20.54 7.23
C ILE A 160 15.14 -21.61 6.33
N ASN A 161 15.83 -21.21 5.27
CA ASN A 161 16.48 -22.15 4.34
C ASN A 161 17.55 -23.01 5.04
N ASP A 162 18.28 -22.46 6.01
CA ASP A 162 19.28 -23.20 6.78
C ASP A 162 18.67 -24.15 7.81
N SER A 163 17.43 -23.90 8.25
CA SER A 163 16.76 -24.69 9.30
C SER A 163 15.81 -25.78 8.77
N VAL A 164 15.44 -25.76 7.50
CA VAL A 164 14.50 -26.72 6.90
C VAL A 164 15.24 -27.89 6.28
N THR A 165 15.60 -28.89 7.13
CA THR A 165 15.93 -30.26 6.68
C THR A 165 14.73 -31.20 6.67
N ASN A 166 13.52 -30.76 7.05
CA ASN A 166 12.31 -31.58 7.03
C ASN A 166 11.14 -30.78 6.46
N ALA A 167 10.65 -31.25 5.32
CA ALA A 167 9.45 -30.82 4.64
C ALA A 167 8.21 -30.97 5.54
N GLU A 168 7.65 -29.88 6.04
CA GLU A 168 6.27 -29.71 6.50
C GLU A 168 6.05 -28.44 7.35
N SER A 169 6.96 -27.46 7.30
CA SER A 169 6.56 -26.12 7.74
C SER A 169 5.75 -25.48 6.61
N PRO A 170 4.56 -24.90 6.88
CA PRO A 170 3.97 -23.99 5.92
C PRO A 170 5.02 -22.90 5.70
N ALA A 171 5.69 -22.94 4.56
CA ALA A 171 6.63 -21.90 4.16
C ALA A 171 5.87 -20.60 4.42
N LEU A 172 6.34 -19.81 5.38
CA LEU A 172 5.87 -18.45 5.55
C LEU A 172 5.93 -17.87 4.15
N ASN A 173 4.77 -17.64 3.57
CA ASN A 173 4.65 -17.22 2.17
C ASN A 173 5.16 -15.79 2.11
N LEU A 174 6.50 -15.66 2.02
CA LEU A 174 7.25 -14.42 2.19
C LEU A 174 7.28 -13.61 0.90
N SER A 175 6.79 -14.17 -0.21
CA SER A 175 6.72 -13.51 -1.51
C SER A 175 5.42 -12.74 -1.71
N PHE A 176 5.46 -11.75 -2.59
CA PHE A 176 4.32 -10.92 -2.98
C PHE A 176 3.96 -11.16 -4.44
N ASN A 177 2.68 -11.03 -4.75
CA ASN A 177 2.20 -11.10 -6.13
C ASN A 177 2.25 -9.73 -6.81
N LEU A 178 2.21 -8.66 -5.99
CA LEU A 178 2.27 -7.29 -6.46
C LEU A 178 3.14 -6.45 -5.53
N ILE A 179 3.95 -5.58 -6.11
CA ILE A 179 4.62 -4.50 -5.40
C ILE A 179 4.13 -3.18 -5.99
N TYR A 180 3.47 -2.37 -5.16
CA TYR A 180 3.15 -0.98 -5.44
C TYR A 180 4.32 -0.13 -4.98
N PHE A 181 4.98 0.53 -5.92
CA PHE A 181 6.12 1.37 -5.61
C PHE A 181 5.70 2.83 -5.74
N ASP A 182 5.25 3.40 -4.62
CA ASP A 182 4.70 4.76 -4.55
C ASP A 182 5.61 5.68 -3.73
N ALA A 183 6.82 5.87 -4.23
CA ALA A 183 7.84 6.75 -3.66
C ALA A 183 7.87 8.10 -4.39
N PHE A 184 8.36 9.14 -3.70
CA PHE A 184 8.62 10.42 -4.35
C PHE A 184 9.62 10.27 -5.52
N ALA A 185 9.56 11.22 -6.47
CA ALA A 185 10.37 11.18 -7.69
C ALA A 185 11.87 10.95 -7.44
N PRO A 186 12.59 10.32 -8.39
CA PRO A 186 14.02 10.01 -8.25
C PRO A 186 14.90 11.21 -7.88
N GLU A 187 14.53 12.40 -8.33
CA GLU A 187 15.22 13.66 -8.02
C GLU A 187 15.05 14.09 -6.58
N LYS A 188 14.04 13.56 -5.88
CA LYS A 188 13.68 13.89 -4.50
C LYS A 188 14.13 12.86 -3.49
N GLN A 189 14.08 11.59 -3.90
CA GLN A 189 14.46 10.43 -3.08
C GLN A 189 15.31 9.45 -3.90
N PRO A 190 16.53 9.83 -4.35
CA PRO A 190 17.35 8.98 -5.21
C PRO A 190 17.70 7.63 -4.56
N GLU A 191 17.76 7.55 -3.23
CA GLU A 191 18.01 6.32 -2.49
C GLU A 191 16.89 5.28 -2.67
N MET A 192 15.67 5.71 -2.95
CA MET A 192 14.54 4.83 -3.25
C MET A 192 14.60 4.23 -4.65
N TRP A 193 15.35 4.85 -5.56
CA TRP A 193 15.45 4.47 -6.98
C TRP A 193 16.76 3.76 -7.30
N SER A 194 17.41 3.18 -6.29
CA SER A 194 18.66 2.45 -6.48
C SER A 194 18.43 1.08 -7.11
N GLN A 195 19.35 0.67 -8.01
CA GLN A 195 19.33 -0.68 -8.59
C GLN A 195 19.37 -1.77 -7.50
N GLU A 196 20.07 -1.50 -6.41
CA GLU A 196 20.17 -2.42 -5.28
C GLU A 196 18.81 -2.68 -4.64
N LEU A 197 18.04 -1.62 -4.34
CA LEU A 197 16.70 -1.76 -3.77
C LEU A 197 15.77 -2.52 -4.73
N PHE A 198 15.76 -2.18 -6.02
CA PHE A 198 14.94 -2.89 -7.00
C PHE A 198 15.30 -4.37 -7.11
N ASN A 199 16.59 -4.72 -7.09
CA ASN A 199 17.02 -6.13 -7.11
C ASN A 199 16.50 -6.89 -5.88
N ARG A 200 16.55 -6.28 -4.70
CA ARG A 200 16.02 -6.86 -3.46
C ARG A 200 14.51 -7.02 -3.49
N LEU A 201 13.79 -6.02 -3.98
CA LEU A 201 12.33 -6.09 -4.14
C LEU A 201 11.92 -7.17 -5.14
N TYR A 202 12.68 -7.32 -6.23
CA TYR A 202 12.45 -8.37 -7.22
C TYR A 202 12.52 -9.78 -6.61
N VAL A 203 13.42 -10.02 -5.67
CA VAL A 203 13.53 -11.32 -4.98
C VAL A 203 12.31 -11.61 -4.11
N LEU A 204 11.58 -10.58 -3.69
CA LEU A 204 10.34 -10.72 -2.92
C LEU A 204 9.10 -10.99 -3.78
N LEU A 205 9.21 -10.87 -5.10
CA LEU A 205 8.11 -11.20 -6.01
C LEU A 205 7.98 -12.70 -6.20
N ASP A 206 6.74 -13.17 -6.29
CA ASP A 206 6.42 -14.49 -6.81
C ASP A 206 6.83 -14.59 -8.29
N ARG A 207 6.88 -15.81 -8.81
CA ARG A 207 7.34 -16.10 -10.19
C ARG A 207 6.63 -15.27 -11.26
N ASP A 208 5.32 -15.02 -11.07
CA ASP A 208 4.49 -14.21 -11.98
C ASP A 208 4.09 -12.89 -11.32
N GLY A 209 4.90 -12.42 -10.37
CA GLY A 209 4.64 -11.18 -9.64
C GLY A 209 4.93 -9.94 -10.49
N ILE A 210 4.23 -8.85 -10.19
CA ILE A 210 4.31 -7.57 -10.90
C ILE A 210 4.76 -6.49 -9.91
N GLN A 211 5.73 -5.66 -10.34
CA GLN A 211 6.03 -4.39 -9.68
C GLN A 211 5.54 -3.26 -10.58
N ILE A 212 4.87 -2.26 -9.97
CA ILE A 212 4.25 -1.14 -10.64
C ILE A 212 4.35 0.14 -9.78
N GLY A 213 4.52 1.28 -10.44
CA GLY A 213 4.64 2.60 -9.82
C GLY A 213 5.41 3.58 -10.69
#